data_a2cfab3a98555552e1c2dd0c167d7edb
#
_entry.id   a2cfab3a98555552e1c2dd0c167d7edb
#
_cell.length_a   1.000
_cell.length_b   1.000
_cell.length_c   1.000
_cell.angle_alpha   90.00
_cell.angle_beta   90.00
_cell.angle_gamma   90.00
#
_symmetry.space_group_name_H-M   'P 1'
#
loop_
_entity.id
_entity.type
_entity.pdbx_description
1 polymer ?
#
loop_
_entity_poly.entity_id
_entity_poly.type
_entity_poly.pdbx_seq_one_letter_code
_entity_poly.pdbx_strand_id
1 'polypeptide(L)'
;CGRTRLLRRCLNALLRQSLPVDRYEIIVVDDGPAEATRHVVEMFGAQPGAPRIRYVVPAAGKRGPAAARNAGWQAAAAPLIAFTDDDTIPARDWLVTGLAGLHEWAAAAAGRVKVPLPEQPSDWQLSSAGLDGAEFVTANCFVRRAALVTVGGFDESFRRPWREDSDLYFSLLNKGYRVVSVPTSVVVHPVRSAPWGVSLRVQRNMFFDALLYKKHPHLYRAKISQAPPVLYYAVVGALAIALGSAATGHAGITLLASGAWLGWTLWFAAQRLRGTRRDMSHVIEMLVTSAAIPPLAVFWRVAGAFRFRVLFA
;
A
#
# COMPACT_ATOMS: atom_id res chain seq x y z
N CYS A 1 3.02 -9.54 19.00
CA CYS A 1 4.37 -10.16 18.93
C CYS A 1 5.01 -10.15 17.55
N GLY A 2 4.26 -10.10 16.44
CA GLY A 2 4.84 -10.10 15.09
C GLY A 2 5.51 -8.80 14.68
N ARG A 3 4.96 -7.65 15.01
CA ARG A 3 5.48 -6.33 14.61
C ARG A 3 6.84 -6.00 15.21
N THR A 4 7.06 -6.24 16.49
CA THR A 4 8.37 -5.99 17.12
C THR A 4 9.51 -6.81 16.50
N ARG A 5 9.24 -8.04 16.04
CA ARG A 5 10.24 -8.84 15.31
C ARG A 5 10.60 -8.23 13.95
N LEU A 6 9.62 -7.72 13.22
CA LEU A 6 9.85 -7.07 11.92
C LEU A 6 10.61 -5.76 12.11
N LEU A 7 10.17 -4.92 13.06
CA LEU A 7 10.87 -3.69 13.43
C LEU A 7 12.33 -3.94 13.82
N ARG A 8 12.62 -4.99 14.63
CA ARG A 8 14.01 -5.37 14.96
C ARG A 8 14.83 -5.68 13.71
N ARG A 9 14.26 -6.35 12.72
CA ARG A 9 14.94 -6.66 11.45
C ARG A 9 15.23 -5.39 10.65
N CYS A 10 14.25 -4.50 10.57
CA CYS A 10 14.39 -3.20 9.90
C CYS A 10 15.47 -2.35 10.59
N LEU A 11 15.42 -2.19 11.91
CA LEU A 11 16.41 -1.43 12.66
C LEU A 11 17.82 -2.01 12.53
N ASN A 12 17.97 -3.34 12.60
CA ASN A 12 19.26 -3.99 12.34
C ASN A 12 19.84 -3.65 10.97
N ALA A 13 18.99 -3.58 9.94
CA ALA A 13 19.44 -3.19 8.59
C ALA A 13 19.80 -1.69 8.53
N LEU A 14 19.06 -0.84 9.23
CA LEU A 14 19.32 0.59 9.31
C LEU A 14 20.61 0.92 10.08
N LEU A 15 20.94 0.15 11.13
CA LEU A 15 22.22 0.31 11.85
C LEU A 15 23.45 -0.11 11.03
N ARG A 16 23.25 -0.88 9.98
CA ARG A 16 24.33 -1.40 9.12
C ARG A 16 24.50 -0.63 7.81
N GLN A 17 23.91 0.57 7.73
CA GLN A 17 24.06 1.40 6.53
C GLN A 17 25.52 1.81 6.32
N SER A 18 25.93 1.91 5.05
CA SER A 18 27.27 2.38 4.67
C SER A 18 27.45 3.89 4.84
N LEU A 19 26.36 4.65 5.01
CA LEU A 19 26.41 6.06 5.38
C LEU A 19 26.91 6.21 6.82
N PRO A 20 27.87 7.11 7.14
CA PRO A 20 28.33 7.34 8.50
C PRO A 20 27.17 7.66 9.46
N VAL A 21 27.23 7.14 10.68
CA VAL A 21 26.14 7.18 11.68
C VAL A 21 25.77 8.60 12.16
N ASP A 22 26.70 9.53 12.07
CA ASP A 22 26.53 10.95 12.34
C ASP A 22 25.82 11.73 11.22
N ARG A 23 25.64 11.09 10.06
CA ARG A 23 25.03 11.70 8.87
C ARG A 23 23.51 11.40 8.74
N TYR A 24 22.94 10.58 9.60
CA TYR A 24 21.51 10.28 9.60
C TYR A 24 20.96 10.03 11.00
N GLU A 25 19.67 10.23 11.16
CA GLU A 25 18.90 9.83 12.33
C GLU A 25 17.80 8.87 11.92
N ILE A 26 17.31 8.05 12.86
CA ILE A 26 16.19 7.14 12.67
C ILE A 26 15.03 7.61 13.53
N ILE A 27 13.87 7.81 12.93
CA ILE A 27 12.64 8.18 13.64
C ILE A 27 11.64 7.04 13.47
N VAL A 28 11.37 6.33 14.55
CA VAL A 28 10.35 5.29 14.60
C VAL A 28 9.06 5.93 15.09
N VAL A 29 8.05 5.92 14.24
CA VAL A 29 6.73 6.47 14.59
C VAL A 29 5.75 5.34 14.84
N ASP A 30 5.12 5.34 16.01
CA ASP A 30 4.14 4.35 16.43
C ASP A 30 2.74 4.97 16.52
N ASP A 31 1.86 4.67 15.55
CA ASP A 31 0.47 5.16 15.48
C ASP A 31 -0.50 4.38 16.38
N GLY A 32 -0.02 3.32 17.00
CA GLY A 32 -0.72 2.53 18.02
C GLY A 32 0.22 2.25 19.20
N PRO A 33 0.57 3.29 20.00
CA PRO A 33 1.67 3.24 20.94
C PRO A 33 1.62 2.01 21.83
N ALA A 34 2.73 1.26 21.83
CA ALA A 34 2.90 0.05 22.60
C ALA A 34 4.26 0.06 23.31
N GLU A 35 4.27 -0.29 24.60
CA GLU A 35 5.48 -0.35 25.41
C GLU A 35 6.53 -1.28 24.79
N ALA A 36 6.10 -2.40 24.22
CA ALA A 36 6.99 -3.32 23.51
C ALA A 36 7.71 -2.69 22.31
N THR A 37 7.06 -1.77 21.59
CA THR A 37 7.68 -1.02 20.48
C THR A 37 8.68 -0.01 21.03
N ARG A 38 8.29 0.75 22.03
CA ARG A 38 9.15 1.75 22.69
C ARG A 38 10.43 1.06 23.22
N HIS A 39 10.30 -0.02 23.96
CA HIS A 39 11.43 -0.78 24.48
C HIS A 39 12.39 -1.27 23.40
N VAL A 40 11.87 -1.72 22.24
CA VAL A 40 12.72 -2.10 21.11
C VAL A 40 13.53 -0.89 20.62
N VAL A 41 12.90 0.27 20.45
CA VAL A 41 13.57 1.49 19.98
C VAL A 41 14.66 1.93 20.94
N GLU A 42 14.39 1.93 22.26
CA GLU A 42 15.34 2.28 23.31
C GLU A 42 16.55 1.33 23.32
N MET A 43 16.30 0.00 23.25
CA MET A 43 17.38 -0.99 23.16
C MET A 43 18.32 -0.76 21.97
N PHE A 44 17.76 -0.37 20.81
CA PHE A 44 18.56 -0.12 19.61
C PHE A 44 19.31 1.22 19.72
N GLY A 45 18.70 2.24 20.32
CA GLY A 45 19.32 3.54 20.55
C GLY A 45 20.46 3.50 21.58
N ALA A 46 20.44 2.55 22.51
CA ALA A 46 21.48 2.35 23.51
C ALA A 46 22.72 1.57 23.00
N GLN A 47 22.70 1.07 21.77
CA GLN A 47 23.83 0.32 21.23
C GLN A 47 25.04 1.24 20.96
N PRO A 48 26.26 0.85 21.33
CA PRO A 48 27.45 1.61 21.00
C PRO A 48 27.59 1.83 19.48
N GLY A 49 27.84 3.06 19.07
CA GLY A 49 27.97 3.41 17.66
C GLY A 49 26.65 3.47 16.87
N ALA A 50 25.50 3.39 17.52
CA ALA A 50 24.21 3.58 16.84
C ALA A 50 24.04 5.05 16.43
N PRO A 51 23.34 5.32 15.30
CA PRO A 51 22.89 6.67 14.99
C PRO A 51 21.86 7.12 16.03
N ARG A 52 21.52 8.42 16.02
CA ARG A 52 20.42 8.90 16.87
C ARG A 52 19.12 8.21 16.50
N ILE A 53 18.50 7.47 17.43
CA ILE A 53 17.20 6.83 17.26
C ILE A 53 16.17 7.51 18.16
N ARG A 54 15.00 7.83 17.59
CA ARG A 54 13.92 8.53 18.31
C ARG A 54 12.61 7.75 18.17
N TYR A 55 11.88 7.64 19.27
CA TYR A 55 10.51 7.13 19.30
C TYR A 55 9.54 8.31 19.30
N VAL A 56 8.61 8.33 18.38
CA VAL A 56 7.61 9.39 18.21
C VAL A 56 6.21 8.79 18.15
N VAL A 57 5.25 9.46 18.75
CA VAL A 57 3.82 9.10 18.67
C VAL A 57 3.10 10.27 17.98
N PRO A 58 2.23 10.03 17.02
CA PRO A 58 1.42 11.08 16.42
C PRO A 58 0.57 11.81 17.48
N ALA A 59 0.17 13.03 17.19
CA ALA A 59 -0.69 13.82 18.08
C ALA A 59 -1.99 13.06 18.41
N ALA A 60 -2.55 13.32 19.59
CA ALA A 60 -3.76 12.65 20.07
C ALA A 60 -4.90 12.70 19.03
N GLY A 61 -5.52 11.54 18.80
CA GLY A 61 -6.58 11.36 17.81
C GLY A 61 -6.12 11.16 16.35
N LYS A 62 -4.83 11.36 16.05
CA LYS A 62 -4.26 11.10 14.73
C LYS A 62 -3.74 9.67 14.64
N ARG A 63 -4.22 8.91 13.67
CA ARG A 63 -3.85 7.49 13.47
C ARG A 63 -3.75 7.16 11.98
N GLY A 64 -3.05 6.08 11.69
CA GLY A 64 -2.86 5.56 10.34
C GLY A 64 -1.56 6.02 9.69
N PRO A 65 -1.21 5.45 8.54
CA PRO A 65 0.11 5.60 7.92
C PRO A 65 0.43 7.05 7.53
N ALA A 66 -0.55 7.80 7.02
CA ALA A 66 -0.36 9.20 6.66
C ALA A 66 0.00 10.06 7.88
N ALA A 67 -0.75 9.91 9.00
CA ALA A 67 -0.48 10.63 10.24
C ALA A 67 0.88 10.22 10.86
N ALA A 68 1.22 8.95 10.83
CA ALA A 68 2.51 8.46 11.29
C ALA A 68 3.67 9.07 10.49
N ARG A 69 3.59 9.04 9.16
CA ARG A 69 4.63 9.62 8.30
C ARG A 69 4.73 11.14 8.47
N ASN A 70 3.61 11.84 8.65
CA ASN A 70 3.61 13.28 8.96
C ASN A 70 4.33 13.57 10.29
N ALA A 71 4.01 12.87 11.36
CA ALA A 71 4.68 13.02 12.63
C ALA A 71 6.19 12.76 12.52
N GLY A 72 6.59 11.78 11.72
CA GLY A 72 8.00 11.42 11.50
C GLY A 72 8.79 12.51 10.77
N TRP A 73 8.33 12.94 9.60
CA TRP A 73 9.08 13.93 8.83
C TRP A 73 9.06 15.33 9.46
N GLN A 74 8.01 15.67 10.20
CA GLN A 74 7.95 16.93 10.96
C GLN A 74 8.92 16.93 12.15
N ALA A 75 9.11 15.78 12.80
CA ALA A 75 10.06 15.62 13.89
C ALA A 75 11.53 15.55 13.41
N ALA A 76 11.78 15.17 12.15
CA ALA A 76 13.13 15.04 11.63
C ALA A 76 13.88 16.37 11.56
N ALA A 77 15.20 16.37 11.82
CA ALA A 77 16.04 17.56 11.72
C ALA A 77 16.60 17.77 10.30
N ALA A 78 16.81 16.68 9.56
CA ALA A 78 17.47 16.71 8.25
C ALA A 78 16.63 17.35 7.14
N PRO A 79 17.26 17.95 6.12
CA PRO A 79 16.56 18.50 4.94
C PRO A 79 16.07 17.43 3.96
N LEU A 80 16.59 16.18 4.09
CA LEU A 80 16.20 15.03 3.28
C LEU A 80 15.56 13.97 4.17
N ILE A 81 14.41 13.48 3.76
CA ILE A 81 13.64 12.47 4.49
C ILE A 81 13.61 11.19 3.66
N ALA A 82 14.12 10.11 4.22
CA ALA A 82 14.00 8.77 3.66
C ALA A 82 12.88 8.01 4.37
N PHE A 83 11.90 7.54 3.62
CA PHE A 83 10.81 6.73 4.15
C PHE A 83 11.05 5.25 3.89
N THR A 84 10.79 4.44 4.91
CA THR A 84 10.72 2.98 4.80
C THR A 84 9.71 2.44 5.81
N ASP A 85 9.18 1.25 5.56
CA ASP A 85 8.19 0.63 6.46
C ASP A 85 8.89 -0.22 7.54
N ASP A 86 8.23 -0.45 8.68
CA ASP A 86 8.74 -1.18 9.83
C ASP A 86 9.00 -2.69 9.58
N ASP A 87 8.55 -3.21 8.45
CA ASP A 87 8.69 -4.61 8.02
C ASP A 87 9.60 -4.80 6.80
N THR A 88 10.29 -3.75 6.41
CA THR A 88 11.27 -3.79 5.32
C THR A 88 12.67 -4.13 5.82
N ILE A 89 13.56 -4.44 4.88
CA ILE A 89 14.98 -4.67 5.11
C ILE A 89 15.75 -3.84 4.08
N PRO A 90 16.13 -2.60 4.42
CA PRO A 90 16.98 -1.78 3.57
C PRO A 90 18.33 -2.44 3.30
N ALA A 91 18.79 -2.38 2.04
CA ALA A 91 20.11 -2.82 1.69
C ALA A 91 21.19 -1.96 2.38
N ARG A 92 22.42 -2.48 2.52
CA ARG A 92 23.51 -1.78 3.20
C ARG A 92 23.79 -0.39 2.62
N ASP A 93 23.67 -0.24 1.31
CA ASP A 93 23.94 1.01 0.60
C ASP A 93 22.68 1.82 0.29
N TRP A 94 21.54 1.48 0.91
CA TRP A 94 20.24 2.08 0.65
C TRP A 94 20.27 3.60 0.77
N LEU A 95 20.79 4.14 1.89
CA LEU A 95 20.88 5.58 2.11
C LEU A 95 21.84 6.26 1.12
N VAL A 96 23.03 5.70 0.93
CA VAL A 96 24.05 6.29 0.04
C VAL A 96 23.55 6.35 -1.38
N THR A 97 22.99 5.26 -1.90
CA THR A 97 22.50 5.18 -3.27
C THR A 97 21.27 6.06 -3.49
N GLY A 98 20.35 6.11 -2.51
CA GLY A 98 19.18 6.96 -2.58
C GLY A 98 19.52 8.45 -2.55
N LEU A 99 20.46 8.85 -1.70
CA LEU A 99 20.94 10.23 -1.62
C LEU A 99 21.69 10.64 -2.90
N ALA A 100 22.57 9.79 -3.42
CA ALA A 100 23.31 10.05 -4.66
C ALA A 100 22.38 10.18 -5.88
N GLY A 101 21.29 9.40 -5.92
CA GLY A 101 20.29 9.46 -6.98
C GLY A 101 19.33 10.64 -6.87
N LEU A 102 19.22 11.28 -5.72
CA LEU A 102 18.37 12.46 -5.53
C LEU A 102 19.10 13.73 -6.01
N HIS A 103 19.15 13.92 -7.33
CA HIS A 103 19.73 15.09 -7.95
C HIS A 103 19.15 16.40 -7.41
N GLU A 104 19.90 17.51 -7.49
CA GLU A 104 19.50 18.83 -6.93
C GLU A 104 18.17 19.33 -7.48
N TRP A 105 17.88 19.05 -8.75
CA TRP A 105 16.64 19.44 -9.44
C TRP A 105 15.45 18.52 -9.15
N ALA A 106 15.64 17.39 -8.47
CA ALA A 106 14.57 16.45 -8.11
C ALA A 106 14.06 16.73 -6.69
N ALA A 107 12.75 16.71 -6.51
CA ALA A 107 12.11 16.86 -5.21
C ALA A 107 12.03 15.55 -4.44
N ALA A 108 11.97 14.43 -5.15
CA ALA A 108 11.92 13.10 -4.57
C ALA A 108 12.61 12.06 -5.45
N ALA A 109 13.00 10.95 -4.83
CA ALA A 109 13.52 9.77 -5.49
C ALA A 109 12.77 8.53 -4.99
N ALA A 110 12.40 7.64 -5.91
CA ALA A 110 11.80 6.34 -5.61
C ALA A 110 12.86 5.25 -5.82
N GLY A 111 13.16 4.50 -4.77
CA GLY A 111 14.02 3.34 -4.85
C GLY A 111 13.26 2.07 -5.27
N ARG A 112 13.98 0.99 -5.47
CA ARG A 112 13.40 -0.30 -5.82
C ARG A 112 12.97 -1.07 -4.57
N VAL A 113 11.74 -1.57 -4.56
CA VAL A 113 11.26 -2.51 -3.56
C VAL A 113 11.33 -3.92 -4.14
N LYS A 114 12.10 -4.81 -3.52
CA LYS A 114 12.14 -6.24 -3.88
C LYS A 114 11.19 -7.01 -2.99
N VAL A 115 10.25 -7.74 -3.58
CA VAL A 115 9.30 -8.60 -2.87
C VAL A 115 9.65 -10.06 -3.14
N PRO A 116 10.34 -10.74 -2.20
CA PRO A 116 10.69 -12.15 -2.38
C PRO A 116 9.42 -13.01 -2.37
N LEU A 117 9.26 -13.81 -3.40
CA LEU A 117 8.16 -14.78 -3.52
C LEU A 117 8.70 -16.20 -3.38
N PRO A 118 7.93 -17.14 -2.80
CA PRO A 118 8.22 -18.56 -2.87
C PRO A 118 7.98 -19.06 -4.30
N GLU A 119 8.46 -20.25 -4.60
CA GLU A 119 8.28 -20.90 -5.91
C GLU A 119 6.80 -21.05 -6.30
N GLN A 120 5.95 -21.34 -5.32
CA GLN A 120 4.48 -21.43 -5.48
C GLN A 120 3.79 -20.43 -4.55
N PRO A 121 3.65 -19.15 -4.96
CA PRO A 121 3.05 -18.13 -4.14
C PRO A 121 1.52 -18.31 -4.02
N SER A 122 0.93 -17.77 -2.97
CA SER A 122 -0.51 -17.55 -2.89
C SER A 122 -0.94 -16.34 -3.72
N ASP A 123 -2.22 -16.20 -4.02
CA ASP A 123 -2.82 -15.01 -4.66
C ASP A 123 -2.47 -13.72 -3.90
N TRP A 124 -2.50 -13.76 -2.57
CA TRP A 124 -2.08 -12.64 -1.73
C TRP A 124 -0.60 -12.26 -1.93
N GLN A 125 0.28 -13.24 -2.01
CA GLN A 125 1.70 -12.99 -2.22
C GLN A 125 1.97 -12.42 -3.61
N LEU A 126 1.32 -12.93 -4.66
CA LEU A 126 1.41 -12.36 -6.01
C LEU A 126 0.88 -10.93 -6.07
N SER A 127 -0.27 -10.67 -5.44
CA SER A 127 -0.83 -9.32 -5.37
C SER A 127 0.10 -8.34 -4.67
N SER A 128 0.77 -8.78 -3.59
CA SER A 128 1.74 -7.97 -2.85
C SER A 128 3.02 -7.70 -3.65
N ALA A 129 3.39 -8.59 -4.58
CA ALA A 129 4.55 -8.41 -5.46
C ALA A 129 4.43 -7.22 -6.41
N GLY A 130 3.22 -6.69 -6.62
CA GLY A 130 3.00 -5.46 -7.38
C GLY A 130 3.78 -4.24 -6.85
N LEU A 131 4.26 -4.28 -5.61
CA LEU A 131 5.15 -3.24 -5.06
C LEU A 131 6.51 -3.18 -5.78
N ASP A 132 7.02 -4.28 -6.34
CA ASP A 132 8.32 -4.31 -7.06
C ASP A 132 8.30 -3.44 -8.34
N GLY A 133 7.11 -3.29 -8.97
CA GLY A 133 6.93 -2.46 -10.17
C GLY A 133 6.34 -1.07 -9.92
N ALA A 134 6.13 -0.67 -8.67
CA ALA A 134 5.49 0.59 -8.36
C ALA A 134 6.41 1.79 -8.63
N GLU A 135 5.91 2.83 -9.31
CA GLU A 135 6.68 4.04 -9.62
C GLU A 135 7.09 4.83 -8.36
N PHE A 136 6.25 4.80 -7.33
CA PHE A 136 6.51 5.52 -6.08
C PHE A 136 5.76 4.83 -4.94
N VAL A 137 6.49 4.42 -3.90
CA VAL A 137 5.93 3.87 -2.67
C VAL A 137 6.75 4.33 -1.46
N THR A 138 6.07 4.59 -0.36
CA THR A 138 6.72 5.05 0.87
C THR A 138 7.52 3.97 1.60
N ALA A 139 7.43 2.72 1.18
CA ALA A 139 8.34 1.68 1.63
C ALA A 139 9.79 1.91 1.19
N ASN A 140 10.02 2.72 0.14
CA ASN A 140 11.35 3.09 -0.35
C ASN A 140 11.31 4.40 -1.15
N CYS A 141 11.31 5.53 -0.48
CA CYS A 141 11.42 6.82 -1.16
C CYS A 141 12.21 7.85 -0.33
N PHE A 142 12.80 8.80 -1.04
CA PHE A 142 13.55 9.92 -0.50
C PHE A 142 12.87 11.20 -0.95
N VAL A 143 12.56 12.12 -0.04
CA VAL A 143 11.83 13.35 -0.36
C VAL A 143 12.52 14.53 0.32
N ARG A 144 12.68 15.62 -0.41
CA ARG A 144 13.15 16.88 0.20
C ARG A 144 12.10 17.43 1.16
N ARG A 145 12.51 17.79 2.37
CA ARG A 145 11.61 18.40 3.36
C ARG A 145 10.88 19.62 2.78
N ALA A 146 11.56 20.47 2.02
CA ALA A 146 10.95 21.64 1.38
C ALA A 146 9.78 21.25 0.45
N ALA A 147 9.92 20.15 -0.28
CA ALA A 147 8.83 19.64 -1.12
C ALA A 147 7.66 19.12 -0.28
N LEU A 148 7.93 18.39 0.82
CA LEU A 148 6.87 17.97 1.76
C LEU A 148 6.12 19.17 2.35
N VAL A 149 6.84 20.20 2.76
CA VAL A 149 6.22 21.46 3.27
C VAL A 149 5.33 22.08 2.19
N THR A 150 5.82 22.17 0.94
CA THR A 150 5.08 22.81 -0.17
C THR A 150 3.78 22.08 -0.51
N VAL A 151 3.78 20.74 -0.44
CA VAL A 151 2.57 19.94 -0.72
C VAL A 151 1.71 19.67 0.52
N GLY A 152 2.17 20.07 1.71
CA GLY A 152 1.47 19.85 2.98
C GLY A 152 1.64 18.45 3.58
N GLY A 153 2.63 17.67 3.09
CA GLY A 153 2.88 16.29 3.54
C GLY A 153 1.84 15.30 3.03
N PHE A 154 1.53 14.31 3.85
CA PHE A 154 0.52 13.28 3.56
C PHE A 154 -0.88 13.74 3.97
N ASP A 155 -1.88 13.44 3.15
CA ASP A 155 -3.29 13.70 3.51
C ASP A 155 -3.79 12.64 4.51
N GLU A 156 -4.02 13.06 5.75
CA GLU A 156 -4.46 12.18 6.85
C GLU A 156 -5.91 11.68 6.69
N SER A 157 -6.62 12.10 5.65
CA SER A 157 -7.91 11.51 5.27
C SER A 157 -7.75 10.07 4.76
N PHE A 158 -6.56 9.69 4.28
CA PHE A 158 -6.20 8.31 3.97
C PHE A 158 -5.83 7.56 5.26
N ARG A 159 -6.84 7.02 5.92
CA ARG A 159 -6.68 6.37 7.25
C ARG A 159 -6.18 4.92 7.18
N ARG A 160 -6.00 4.36 5.99
CA ARG A 160 -5.52 3.00 5.75
C ARG A 160 -4.23 3.07 4.94
N PRO A 161 -3.38 2.02 4.99
CA PRO A 161 -2.19 1.93 4.13
C PRO A 161 -2.60 1.65 2.68
N TRP A 162 -3.21 2.62 2.04
CA TRP A 162 -3.72 2.56 0.68
C TRP A 162 -3.92 3.95 0.09
N ARG A 163 -3.16 4.26 -0.95
CA ARG A 163 -3.22 5.50 -1.75
C ARG A 163 -2.64 6.76 -1.11
N GLU A 164 -2.24 6.76 0.15
CA GLU A 164 -1.56 7.91 0.77
C GLU A 164 -0.21 8.23 0.13
N ASP A 165 0.49 7.20 -0.37
CA ASP A 165 1.72 7.31 -1.14
C ASP A 165 1.45 7.84 -2.56
N SER A 166 0.43 7.31 -3.23
CA SER A 166 -0.01 7.79 -4.55
C SER A 166 -0.48 9.26 -4.47
N ASP A 167 -1.17 9.65 -3.40
CA ASP A 167 -1.60 11.03 -3.17
C ASP A 167 -0.41 11.99 -3.02
N LEU A 168 0.59 11.61 -2.21
CA LEU A 168 1.83 12.39 -2.08
C LEU A 168 2.54 12.52 -3.45
N TYR A 169 2.70 11.40 -4.15
CA TYR A 169 3.34 11.38 -5.46
C TYR A 169 2.63 12.30 -6.46
N PHE A 170 1.31 12.21 -6.56
CA PHE A 170 0.52 13.04 -7.45
C PHE A 170 0.51 14.52 -7.04
N SER A 171 0.55 14.80 -5.74
CA SER A 171 0.68 16.16 -5.22
C SER A 171 2.02 16.79 -5.62
N LEU A 172 3.12 16.02 -5.56
CA LEU A 172 4.43 16.47 -6.04
C LEU A 172 4.39 16.75 -7.55
N LEU A 173 3.85 15.83 -8.36
CA LEU A 173 3.74 16.01 -9.81
C LEU A 173 2.88 17.23 -10.19
N ASN A 174 1.75 17.44 -9.53
CA ASN A 174 0.86 18.57 -9.79
C ASN A 174 1.50 19.93 -9.42
N LYS A 175 2.50 19.93 -8.53
CA LYS A 175 3.31 21.12 -8.24
C LYS A 175 4.48 21.31 -9.21
N GLY A 176 4.58 20.48 -10.25
CA GLY A 176 5.67 20.54 -11.24
C GLY A 176 7.00 19.96 -10.73
N TYR A 177 7.00 19.28 -9.58
CA TYR A 177 8.20 18.64 -9.07
C TYR A 177 8.56 17.39 -9.87
N ARG A 178 9.86 17.17 -10.03
CA ARG A 178 10.37 15.94 -10.63
C ARG A 178 10.63 14.88 -9.56
N VAL A 179 10.18 13.67 -9.84
CA VAL A 179 10.44 12.47 -9.05
C VAL A 179 11.26 11.53 -9.92
N VAL A 180 12.41 11.10 -9.42
CA VAL A 180 13.36 10.25 -10.17
C VAL A 180 13.33 8.82 -9.66
N SER A 181 13.56 7.86 -10.55
CA SER A 181 13.76 6.45 -10.15
C SER A 181 15.24 6.20 -9.84
N VAL A 182 15.50 5.52 -8.71
CA VAL A 182 16.84 5.13 -8.25
C VAL A 182 16.85 3.61 -7.98
N PRO A 183 16.92 2.78 -9.03
CA PRO A 183 16.81 1.31 -8.87
C PRO A 183 17.94 0.67 -8.04
N THR A 184 19.05 1.37 -7.86
CA THR A 184 20.17 0.95 -7.03
C THR A 184 19.91 1.11 -5.53
N SER A 185 18.95 1.97 -5.14
CA SER A 185 18.50 2.10 -3.76
C SER A 185 17.45 1.03 -3.47
N VAL A 186 17.86 -0.06 -2.82
CA VAL A 186 17.05 -1.28 -2.70
C VAL A 186 16.56 -1.49 -1.28
N VAL A 187 15.29 -1.84 -1.17
CA VAL A 187 14.66 -2.33 0.07
C VAL A 187 14.01 -3.67 -0.22
N VAL A 188 14.23 -4.67 0.62
CA VAL A 188 13.49 -5.93 0.57
C VAL A 188 12.27 -5.81 1.46
N HIS A 189 11.09 -6.10 0.90
CA HIS A 189 9.81 -6.08 1.61
C HIS A 189 9.20 -7.49 1.63
N PRO A 190 9.48 -8.32 2.65
CA PRO A 190 8.93 -9.66 2.75
C PRO A 190 7.42 -9.65 2.88
N VAL A 191 6.73 -10.47 2.10
CA VAL A 191 5.27 -10.58 2.22
C VAL A 191 4.91 -11.19 3.58
N ARG A 192 4.05 -10.51 4.32
CA ARG A 192 3.50 -11.02 5.57
C ARG A 192 2.56 -12.19 5.29
N SER A 193 2.58 -13.19 6.16
CA SER A 193 1.54 -14.21 6.16
C SER A 193 0.16 -13.56 6.36
N ALA A 194 -0.81 -14.00 5.60
CA ALA A 194 -2.16 -13.48 5.69
C ALA A 194 -3.15 -14.60 6.01
N PRO A 195 -4.22 -14.30 6.78
CA PRO A 195 -5.27 -15.28 7.05
C PRO A 195 -6.07 -15.56 5.78
N TRP A 196 -6.72 -16.72 5.76
CA TRP A 196 -7.67 -17.09 4.72
C TRP A 196 -8.72 -15.99 4.50
N GLY A 197 -9.04 -15.69 3.26
CA GLY A 197 -9.99 -14.64 2.90
C GLY A 197 -9.47 -13.20 3.08
N VAL A 198 -8.17 -12.98 3.22
CA VAL A 198 -7.58 -11.63 3.31
C VAL A 198 -7.99 -10.74 2.15
N SER A 199 -8.13 -11.30 0.94
CA SER A 199 -8.58 -10.60 -0.27
C SER A 199 -9.96 -9.93 -0.12
N LEU A 200 -10.84 -10.44 0.73
CA LEU A 200 -12.12 -9.80 1.05
C LEU A 200 -11.93 -8.54 1.91
N ARG A 201 -11.02 -8.60 2.89
CA ARG A 201 -10.76 -7.49 3.80
C ARG A 201 -10.13 -6.29 3.10
N VAL A 202 -9.28 -6.56 2.12
CA VAL A 202 -8.60 -5.49 1.37
C VAL A 202 -9.53 -4.75 0.41
N GLN A 203 -10.74 -5.29 0.09
CA GLN A 203 -11.72 -4.57 -0.73
C GLN A 203 -12.14 -3.23 -0.11
N ARG A 204 -12.06 -3.08 1.22
CA ARG A 204 -12.28 -1.80 1.91
C ARG A 204 -11.35 -0.68 1.43
N ASN A 205 -10.24 -1.03 0.82
CA ASN A 205 -9.29 -0.07 0.28
C ASN A 205 -9.86 0.70 -0.93
N MET A 206 -10.77 0.08 -1.70
CA MET A 206 -11.46 0.71 -2.83
C MET A 206 -12.21 1.99 -2.44
N PHE A 207 -12.57 2.14 -1.17
CA PHE A 207 -13.17 3.35 -0.62
C PHE A 207 -12.27 4.58 -0.83
N PHE A 208 -10.96 4.44 -0.68
CA PHE A 208 -10.00 5.54 -0.80
C PHE A 208 -9.57 5.82 -2.25
N ASP A 209 -9.85 4.91 -3.18
CA ASP A 209 -9.65 5.16 -4.60
C ASP A 209 -10.53 6.34 -5.09
N ALA A 210 -11.75 6.47 -4.56
CA ALA A 210 -12.63 7.60 -4.84
C ALA A 210 -12.05 8.94 -4.34
N LEU A 211 -11.39 8.95 -3.18
CA LEU A 211 -10.70 10.14 -2.66
C LEU A 211 -9.51 10.52 -3.55
N LEU A 212 -8.67 9.55 -3.92
CA LEU A 212 -7.53 9.80 -4.80
C LEU A 212 -8.00 10.33 -6.17
N TYR A 213 -9.04 9.70 -6.74
CA TYR A 213 -9.63 10.16 -8.00
C TYR A 213 -10.18 11.59 -7.91
N LYS A 214 -10.89 11.91 -6.82
CA LYS A 214 -11.39 13.28 -6.58
C LYS A 214 -10.29 14.33 -6.59
N LYS A 215 -9.15 14.03 -5.96
CA LYS A 215 -8.01 14.95 -5.85
C LYS A 215 -7.18 15.04 -7.13
N HIS A 216 -7.03 13.92 -7.84
CA HIS A 216 -6.09 13.77 -8.96
C HIS A 216 -6.71 12.98 -10.13
N PRO A 217 -7.84 13.42 -10.74
CA PRO A 217 -8.58 12.61 -11.71
C PRO A 217 -7.74 12.19 -12.93
N HIS A 218 -6.94 13.09 -13.49
CA HIS A 218 -6.09 12.81 -14.64
C HIS A 218 -4.97 11.83 -14.32
N LEU A 219 -4.24 12.05 -13.21
CA LEU A 219 -3.16 11.16 -12.78
C LEU A 219 -3.69 9.79 -12.35
N TYR A 220 -4.87 9.74 -11.71
CA TYR A 220 -5.52 8.48 -11.39
C TYR A 220 -5.80 7.65 -12.66
N ARG A 221 -6.39 8.26 -13.68
CA ARG A 221 -6.67 7.58 -14.96
C ARG A 221 -5.39 7.17 -15.69
N ALA A 222 -4.37 8.00 -15.65
CA ALA A 222 -3.11 7.71 -16.32
C ALA A 222 -2.28 6.61 -15.64
N LYS A 223 -2.28 6.56 -14.29
CA LYS A 223 -1.30 5.76 -13.53
C LYS A 223 -1.92 4.65 -12.66
N ILE A 224 -3.19 4.73 -12.30
CA ILE A 224 -3.85 3.74 -11.42
C ILE A 224 -4.83 2.87 -12.20
N SER A 225 -5.81 3.47 -12.85
CA SER A 225 -6.83 2.71 -13.57
C SER A 225 -7.44 3.57 -14.69
N GLN A 226 -7.21 3.15 -15.93
CA GLN A 226 -7.71 3.85 -17.12
C GLN A 226 -9.23 3.75 -17.25
N ALA A 227 -9.81 2.63 -16.83
CA ALA A 227 -11.22 2.31 -16.97
C ALA A 227 -11.84 1.80 -15.66
N PRO A 228 -13.17 1.88 -15.53
CA PRO A 228 -13.89 1.23 -14.42
C PRO A 228 -13.70 -0.28 -14.43
N PRO A 229 -13.89 -0.97 -13.28
CA PRO A 229 -13.81 -2.44 -13.23
C PRO A 229 -15.07 -3.11 -13.82
N VAL A 230 -15.19 -3.07 -15.14
CA VAL A 230 -16.38 -3.52 -15.89
C VAL A 230 -16.79 -4.95 -15.52
N LEU A 231 -15.83 -5.86 -15.35
CA LEU A 231 -16.12 -7.22 -14.92
C LEU A 231 -16.88 -7.27 -13.59
N TYR A 232 -16.47 -6.44 -12.60
CA TYR A 232 -17.13 -6.44 -11.30
C TYR A 232 -18.55 -5.92 -11.39
N TYR A 233 -18.80 -4.92 -12.22
CA TYR A 233 -20.16 -4.44 -12.49
C TYR A 233 -21.00 -5.49 -13.23
N ALA A 234 -20.43 -6.20 -14.19
CA ALA A 234 -21.11 -7.27 -14.90
C ALA A 234 -21.50 -8.44 -13.95
N VAL A 235 -20.58 -8.88 -13.09
CA VAL A 235 -20.85 -9.92 -12.08
C VAL A 235 -21.96 -9.48 -11.12
N VAL A 236 -21.88 -8.26 -10.60
CA VAL A 236 -22.90 -7.73 -9.68
C VAL A 236 -24.24 -7.55 -10.38
N GLY A 237 -24.27 -7.03 -11.61
CA GLY A 237 -25.47 -6.88 -12.41
C GLY A 237 -26.15 -8.22 -12.72
N ALA A 238 -25.37 -9.24 -13.14
CA ALA A 238 -25.92 -10.57 -13.37
C ALA A 238 -26.52 -11.20 -12.11
N LEU A 239 -25.83 -11.03 -10.95
CA LEU A 239 -26.36 -11.50 -9.68
C LEU A 239 -27.68 -10.79 -9.31
N ALA A 240 -27.74 -9.47 -9.48
CA ALA A 240 -28.94 -8.69 -9.19
C ALA A 240 -30.11 -9.08 -10.10
N ILE A 241 -29.85 -9.30 -11.41
CA ILE A 241 -30.85 -9.76 -12.37
C ILE A 241 -31.34 -11.18 -12.00
N ALA A 242 -30.44 -12.10 -11.63
CA ALA A 242 -30.79 -13.45 -11.23
C ALA A 242 -31.71 -13.46 -10.01
N LEU A 243 -31.36 -12.68 -8.97
CA LEU A 243 -32.18 -12.58 -7.75
C LEU A 243 -33.52 -11.91 -8.01
N GLY A 244 -33.56 -10.83 -8.78
CA GLY A 244 -34.80 -10.10 -9.12
C GLY A 244 -35.74 -10.92 -9.98
N SER A 245 -35.23 -11.61 -11.01
CA SER A 245 -36.04 -12.47 -11.88
C SER A 245 -36.55 -13.73 -11.15
N ALA A 246 -35.77 -14.29 -10.22
CA ALA A 246 -36.23 -15.39 -9.37
C ALA A 246 -37.39 -14.95 -8.47
N ALA A 247 -37.30 -13.76 -7.87
CA ALA A 247 -38.37 -13.20 -7.03
C ALA A 247 -39.68 -12.88 -7.79
N THR A 248 -39.58 -12.64 -9.11
CA THR A 248 -40.72 -12.34 -9.98
C THR A 248 -41.17 -13.55 -10.83
N GLY A 249 -40.59 -14.74 -10.60
CA GLY A 249 -41.03 -15.97 -11.26
C GLY A 249 -40.54 -16.16 -12.71
N HIS A 250 -39.58 -15.35 -13.18
CA HIS A 250 -39.07 -15.43 -14.57
C HIS A 250 -37.91 -16.44 -14.69
N ALA A 251 -38.24 -17.72 -14.62
CA ALA A 251 -37.27 -18.83 -14.57
C ALA A 251 -36.21 -18.80 -15.69
N GLY A 252 -36.58 -18.47 -16.94
CA GLY A 252 -35.64 -18.39 -18.06
C GLY A 252 -34.57 -17.31 -17.88
N ILE A 253 -34.98 -16.12 -17.42
CA ILE A 253 -34.04 -15.02 -17.14
C ILE A 253 -33.15 -15.37 -15.94
N THR A 254 -33.75 -15.98 -14.90
CA THR A 254 -32.99 -16.44 -13.72
C THR A 254 -31.88 -17.41 -14.10
N LEU A 255 -32.21 -18.42 -14.96
CA LEU A 255 -31.23 -19.41 -15.40
C LEU A 255 -30.07 -18.75 -16.20
N LEU A 256 -30.41 -17.90 -17.17
CA LEU A 256 -29.40 -17.20 -17.98
C LEU A 256 -28.51 -16.28 -17.15
N ALA A 257 -29.10 -15.47 -16.26
CA ALA A 257 -28.33 -14.55 -15.43
C ALA A 257 -27.46 -15.28 -14.38
N SER A 258 -27.97 -16.37 -13.80
CA SER A 258 -27.18 -17.23 -12.90
C SER A 258 -26.02 -17.90 -13.63
N GLY A 259 -26.23 -18.38 -14.86
CA GLY A 259 -25.19 -18.92 -15.71
C GLY A 259 -24.10 -17.90 -16.04
N ALA A 260 -24.47 -16.67 -16.38
CA ALA A 260 -23.54 -15.59 -16.64
C ALA A 260 -22.73 -15.22 -15.38
N TRP A 261 -23.40 -15.06 -14.23
CA TRP A 261 -22.75 -14.81 -12.95
C TRP A 261 -21.75 -15.90 -12.59
N LEU A 262 -22.13 -17.17 -12.72
CA LEU A 262 -21.27 -18.30 -12.43
C LEU A 262 -20.07 -18.34 -13.39
N GLY A 263 -20.31 -18.17 -14.68
CA GLY A 263 -19.26 -18.18 -15.71
C GLY A 263 -18.20 -17.10 -15.46
N TRP A 264 -18.61 -15.84 -15.21
CA TRP A 264 -17.67 -14.76 -14.89
C TRP A 264 -16.95 -14.96 -13.56
N THR A 265 -17.64 -15.49 -12.55
CA THR A 265 -17.03 -15.81 -11.24
C THR A 265 -15.96 -16.90 -11.37
N LEU A 266 -16.25 -17.98 -12.10
CA LEU A 266 -15.30 -19.06 -12.34
C LEU A 266 -14.13 -18.59 -13.20
N TRP A 267 -14.38 -17.77 -14.21
CA TRP A 267 -13.32 -17.15 -15.01
C TRP A 267 -12.40 -16.28 -14.13
N PHE A 268 -12.96 -15.45 -13.26
CA PHE A 268 -12.20 -14.63 -12.33
C PHE A 268 -11.39 -15.48 -11.34
N ALA A 269 -11.97 -16.54 -10.79
CA ALA A 269 -11.25 -17.50 -9.93
C ALA A 269 -10.09 -18.16 -10.67
N ALA A 270 -10.31 -18.58 -11.93
CA ALA A 270 -9.27 -19.17 -12.77
C ALA A 270 -8.12 -18.20 -13.06
N GLN A 271 -8.42 -16.90 -13.27
CA GLN A 271 -7.38 -15.86 -13.42
C GLN A 271 -6.53 -15.72 -12.15
N ARG A 272 -7.15 -15.73 -10.96
CA ARG A 272 -6.46 -15.63 -9.68
C ARG A 272 -5.65 -16.89 -9.34
N LEU A 273 -6.02 -18.04 -9.86
CA LEU A 273 -5.25 -19.28 -9.71
C LEU A 273 -4.04 -19.37 -10.66
N ARG A 274 -3.91 -18.46 -11.63
CA ARG A 274 -2.75 -18.46 -12.52
C ARG A 274 -1.49 -18.07 -11.77
N GLY A 275 -0.48 -18.96 -11.85
CA GLY A 275 0.82 -18.72 -11.17
C GLY A 275 0.78 -18.84 -9.66
N THR A 276 -0.33 -19.35 -9.07
CA THR A 276 -0.44 -19.57 -7.63
C THR A 276 -0.39 -21.04 -7.26
N ARG A 277 -0.17 -21.35 -5.99
CA ARG A 277 -0.27 -22.70 -5.44
C ARG A 277 -1.68 -23.27 -5.66
N ARG A 278 -1.75 -24.61 -5.78
CA ARG A 278 -3.01 -25.32 -6.10
C ARG A 278 -3.42 -26.33 -5.02
N ASP A 279 -3.01 -26.11 -3.77
CA ASP A 279 -3.56 -26.90 -2.68
C ASP A 279 -5.07 -26.65 -2.50
N MET A 280 -5.80 -27.66 -2.00
CA MET A 280 -7.25 -27.63 -1.92
C MET A 280 -7.78 -26.42 -1.15
N SER A 281 -7.13 -26.05 -0.05
CA SER A 281 -7.52 -24.87 0.75
C SER A 281 -7.45 -23.58 -0.05
N HIS A 282 -6.37 -23.41 -0.84
CA HIS A 282 -6.19 -22.22 -1.67
C HIS A 282 -7.18 -22.19 -2.85
N VAL A 283 -7.44 -23.34 -3.49
CA VAL A 283 -8.44 -23.42 -4.57
C VAL A 283 -9.83 -23.03 -4.05
N ILE A 284 -10.24 -23.56 -2.90
CA ILE A 284 -11.53 -23.22 -2.27
C ILE A 284 -11.55 -21.72 -1.91
N GLU A 285 -10.45 -21.17 -1.37
CA GLU A 285 -10.34 -19.75 -1.10
C GLU A 285 -10.57 -18.91 -2.36
N MET A 286 -9.95 -19.27 -3.46
CA MET A 286 -10.11 -18.54 -4.73
C MET A 286 -11.54 -18.61 -5.25
N LEU A 287 -12.19 -19.76 -5.19
CA LEU A 287 -13.60 -19.91 -5.60
C LEU A 287 -14.54 -19.06 -4.75
N VAL A 288 -14.47 -19.20 -3.43
CA VAL A 288 -15.36 -18.48 -2.50
C VAL A 288 -15.12 -16.98 -2.55
N THR A 289 -13.85 -16.57 -2.51
CA THR A 289 -13.54 -15.12 -2.49
C THR A 289 -13.79 -14.46 -3.83
N SER A 290 -13.70 -15.18 -4.96
CA SER A 290 -14.02 -14.61 -6.29
C SER A 290 -15.52 -14.34 -6.47
N ALA A 291 -16.39 -15.06 -5.79
CA ALA A 291 -17.82 -14.74 -5.77
C ALA A 291 -18.12 -13.48 -4.92
N ALA A 292 -17.36 -13.25 -3.83
CA ALA A 292 -17.63 -12.19 -2.88
C ALA A 292 -16.85 -10.87 -3.17
N ILE A 293 -15.69 -10.94 -3.84
CA ILE A 293 -14.88 -9.75 -4.15
C ILE A 293 -15.65 -8.72 -4.99
N PRO A 294 -16.28 -9.06 -6.15
CA PRO A 294 -16.93 -8.06 -6.97
C PRO A 294 -18.03 -7.26 -6.23
N PRO A 295 -18.96 -7.89 -5.49
CA PRO A 295 -19.96 -7.15 -4.70
C PRO A 295 -19.32 -6.23 -3.64
N LEU A 296 -18.31 -6.73 -2.92
CA LEU A 296 -17.61 -5.94 -1.90
C LEU A 296 -16.83 -4.77 -2.50
N ALA A 297 -16.14 -4.98 -3.61
CA ALA A 297 -15.39 -3.94 -4.29
C ALA A 297 -16.32 -2.83 -4.80
N VAL A 298 -17.41 -3.20 -5.46
CA VAL A 298 -18.44 -2.25 -5.94
C VAL A 298 -19.05 -1.48 -4.77
N PHE A 299 -19.42 -2.17 -3.69
CA PHE A 299 -19.96 -1.54 -2.49
C PHE A 299 -19.01 -0.47 -1.93
N TRP A 300 -17.73 -0.81 -1.71
CA TRP A 300 -16.77 0.14 -1.15
C TRP A 300 -16.44 1.28 -2.11
N ARG A 301 -16.44 1.00 -3.42
CA ARG A 301 -16.27 2.02 -4.45
C ARG A 301 -17.41 3.02 -4.43
N VAL A 302 -18.66 2.55 -4.40
CA VAL A 302 -19.87 3.38 -4.31
C VAL A 302 -19.90 4.14 -2.98
N ALA A 303 -19.63 3.48 -1.86
CA ALA A 303 -19.55 4.12 -0.55
C ALA A 303 -18.50 5.26 -0.51
N GLY A 304 -17.33 5.03 -1.13
CA GLY A 304 -16.30 6.06 -1.30
C GLY A 304 -16.79 7.23 -2.16
N ALA A 305 -17.42 6.94 -3.31
CA ALA A 305 -17.99 7.95 -4.20
C ALA A 305 -19.00 8.85 -3.48
N PHE A 306 -19.92 8.26 -2.71
CA PHE A 306 -20.88 9.00 -1.87
C PHE A 306 -20.18 9.83 -0.79
N ARG A 307 -19.27 9.20 -0.03
CA ARG A 307 -18.59 9.88 1.09
C ARG A 307 -17.77 11.08 0.64
N PHE A 308 -17.10 10.95 -0.48
CA PHE A 308 -16.25 12.01 -1.01
C PHE A 308 -16.94 12.90 -2.05
N ARG A 309 -18.23 12.65 -2.34
CA ARG A 309 -19.02 13.42 -3.30
C ARG A 309 -18.32 13.56 -4.66
N VAL A 310 -18.02 12.43 -5.28
CA VAL A 310 -17.36 12.36 -6.59
C VAL A 310 -18.02 11.30 -7.45
N LEU A 311 -18.25 11.61 -8.73
CA LEU A 311 -18.65 10.61 -9.71
C LEU A 311 -17.46 9.75 -10.07
N PHE A 312 -17.43 8.56 -9.48
CA PHE A 312 -16.31 7.61 -9.61
C PHE A 312 -16.85 6.28 -10.12
N ALA A 313 -16.97 6.17 -11.43
CA ALA A 313 -17.37 4.95 -12.13
C ALA A 313 -16.15 4.16 -12.61
#